data_0559a7d0dc855daecddfa4bd42658cec
#
_entry.id   0559a7d0dc855daecddfa4bd42658cec
#
_cell.length_a   1.000
_cell.length_b   1.000
_cell.length_c   1.000
_cell.angle_alpha   90.00
_cell.angle_beta   90.00
_cell.angle_gamma   90.00
#
_symmetry.space_group_name_H-M   'P 1'
#
loop_
_entity.id
_entity.type
_entity.pdbx_description
1 polymer ?
#
loop_
_entity_poly.entity_id
_entity_poly.type
_entity_poly.pdbx_seq_one_letter_code
_entity_poly.pdbx_strand_id
1 'polypeptide(L)'
;MNKWDLDACIHCGKCTRSCLFLEKYGIDLPVLKEKPELAYHCFLCGTCGCVCPKGIDGKEIALDSRRKLVEDGGGKLLDNSYDGLLLEKNPYKFANYRHSKKKAVFFTGCNFPSFFPKTTDKLVEEFAKYDVGVVYDCCGKPIEELGLVSEAAGIIERINWKLKESGS
;
A
#
# COMPACT_ATOMS: atom_id res chain seq x y z
N MET A 1 -6.12 -18.45 -11.39
CA MET A 1 -5.09 -19.26 -10.70
C MET A 1 -4.82 -18.60 -9.36
N ASN A 2 -5.11 -19.28 -8.26
CA ASN A 2 -4.78 -18.75 -6.94
C ASN A 2 -3.26 -18.53 -6.86
N LYS A 3 -2.86 -17.33 -6.49
CA LYS A 3 -1.45 -16.88 -6.43
C LYS A 3 -0.66 -17.59 -5.31
N TRP A 4 -1.33 -18.37 -4.50
CA TRP A 4 -0.80 -19.20 -3.41
C TRP A 4 -1.56 -20.53 -3.33
N ASP A 5 -0.84 -21.60 -3.36
CA ASP A 5 -1.35 -22.94 -3.12
C ASP A 5 -1.20 -23.25 -1.61
N LEU A 6 -2.28 -23.06 -0.86
CA LEU A 6 -2.28 -23.33 0.59
C LEU A 6 -2.21 -24.82 0.89
N ASP A 7 -2.66 -25.68 -0.03
CA ASP A 7 -2.61 -27.13 0.13
C ASP A 7 -1.14 -27.64 0.09
N ALA A 8 -0.24 -26.86 -0.50
CA ALA A 8 1.19 -27.13 -0.46
C ALA A 8 1.84 -26.87 0.91
N CYS A 9 1.13 -26.27 1.87
CA CYS A 9 1.65 -25.96 3.20
C CYS A 9 1.98 -27.23 3.97
N ILE A 10 3.20 -27.31 4.49
CA ILE A 10 3.68 -28.44 5.31
C ILE A 10 3.68 -28.12 6.81
N HIS A 11 3.06 -27.04 7.22
CA HIS A 11 2.93 -26.58 8.62
C HIS A 11 4.26 -26.54 9.39
N CYS A 12 5.38 -26.18 8.72
CA CYS A 12 6.73 -26.19 9.32
C CYS A 12 6.96 -25.05 10.32
N GLY A 13 6.04 -24.09 10.45
CA GLY A 13 6.07 -22.99 11.40
C GLY A 13 7.15 -21.92 11.14
N LYS A 14 7.87 -21.95 10.00
CA LYS A 14 8.90 -20.93 9.70
C LYS A 14 8.28 -19.53 9.60
N CYS A 15 7.13 -19.39 8.93
CA CYS A 15 6.41 -18.12 8.83
C CYS A 15 6.02 -17.58 10.20
N THR A 16 5.50 -18.42 11.08
CA THR A 16 5.11 -18.08 12.45
C THR A 16 6.31 -17.56 13.26
N ARG A 17 7.40 -18.31 13.29
CA ARG A 17 8.63 -17.92 14.05
C ARG A 17 9.34 -16.69 13.49
N SER A 18 9.05 -16.28 12.27
CA SER A 18 9.67 -15.12 11.61
C SER A 18 8.77 -13.87 11.61
N CYS A 19 7.61 -13.94 12.25
CA CYS A 19 6.64 -12.85 12.25
C CYS A 19 5.98 -12.71 13.62
N LEU A 20 6.27 -11.62 14.32
CA LEU A 20 5.70 -11.32 15.65
C LEU A 20 4.16 -11.35 15.67
N PHE A 21 3.53 -10.98 14.56
CA PHE A 21 2.07 -11.06 14.43
C PHE A 21 1.58 -12.52 14.43
N LEU A 22 2.13 -13.36 13.55
CA LEU A 22 1.74 -14.77 13.46
C LEU A 22 2.08 -15.53 14.74
N GLU A 23 3.23 -15.22 15.35
CA GLU A 23 3.66 -15.80 16.62
C GLU A 23 2.70 -15.43 17.76
N LYS A 24 2.33 -14.15 17.87
CA LYS A 24 1.39 -13.64 18.89
C LYS A 24 0.05 -14.38 18.88
N TYR A 25 -0.46 -14.71 17.68
CA TYR A 25 -1.73 -15.42 17.54
C TYR A 25 -1.58 -16.94 17.43
N GLY A 26 -0.35 -17.46 17.42
CA GLY A 26 -0.06 -18.90 17.31
C GLY A 26 -0.56 -19.51 15.99
N ILE A 27 -0.51 -18.75 14.89
CA ILE A 27 -1.08 -19.13 13.58
C ILE A 27 0.00 -19.21 12.49
N ASP A 28 -0.30 -19.96 11.45
CA ASP A 28 0.44 -19.99 10.19
C ASP A 28 -0.38 -19.40 9.03
N LEU A 29 0.12 -19.50 7.80
CA LEU A 29 -0.50 -18.86 6.65
C LEU A 29 -1.88 -19.45 6.27
N PRO A 30 -2.11 -20.78 6.31
CA PRO A 30 -3.44 -21.35 6.12
C PRO A 30 -4.44 -20.83 7.14
N VAL A 31 -4.09 -20.84 8.43
CA VAL A 31 -4.97 -20.32 9.50
C VAL A 31 -5.22 -18.82 9.37
N LEU A 32 -4.24 -18.03 8.89
CA LEU A 32 -4.46 -16.61 8.59
C LEU A 32 -5.55 -16.43 7.53
N LYS A 33 -5.60 -17.30 6.51
CA LYS A 33 -6.64 -17.25 5.48
C LYS A 33 -8.04 -17.58 6.03
N GLU A 34 -8.11 -18.47 7.01
CA GLU A 34 -9.35 -18.84 7.69
C GLU A 34 -9.87 -17.78 8.67
N LYS A 35 -8.95 -16.85 9.10
CA LYS A 35 -9.23 -15.77 10.06
C LYS A 35 -9.01 -14.40 9.43
N PRO A 36 -9.83 -14.01 8.43
CA PRO A 36 -9.62 -12.78 7.67
C PRO A 36 -9.64 -11.51 8.53
N GLU A 37 -10.35 -11.54 9.67
CA GLU A 37 -10.40 -10.42 10.63
C GLU A 37 -9.03 -10.05 11.21
N LEU A 38 -8.08 -11.00 11.23
CA LEU A 38 -6.72 -10.75 11.68
C LEU A 38 -5.83 -10.07 10.61
N ALA A 39 -6.29 -9.96 9.38
CA ALA A 39 -5.49 -9.45 8.27
C ALA A 39 -4.97 -8.02 8.51
N TYR A 40 -5.72 -7.18 9.23
CA TYR A 40 -5.32 -5.80 9.54
C TYR A 40 -4.17 -5.70 10.56
N HIS A 41 -3.84 -6.78 11.27
CA HIS A 41 -2.64 -6.83 12.11
C HIS A 41 -1.36 -7.12 11.30
N CYS A 42 -1.48 -7.49 10.03
CA CYS A 42 -0.34 -7.75 9.16
C CYS A 42 0.26 -6.43 8.63
N PHE A 43 1.58 -6.25 8.78
CA PHE A 43 2.32 -5.09 8.24
C PHE A 43 2.62 -5.18 6.74
N LEU A 44 2.21 -6.26 6.08
CA LEU A 44 2.44 -6.49 4.64
C LEU A 44 3.94 -6.48 4.24
N CYS A 45 4.83 -6.80 5.17
CA CYS A 45 6.29 -6.76 4.93
C CYS A 45 6.82 -7.90 4.04
N GLY A 46 6.05 -8.98 3.85
CA GLY A 46 6.42 -10.12 3.00
C GLY A 46 7.42 -11.11 3.60
N THR A 47 7.93 -10.91 4.82
CA THR A 47 8.92 -11.79 5.47
C THR A 47 8.48 -13.26 5.50
N CYS A 48 7.20 -13.52 5.80
CA CYS A 48 6.64 -14.86 5.85
C CYS A 48 6.72 -15.59 4.48
N GLY A 49 6.56 -14.88 3.39
CA GLY A 49 6.76 -15.42 2.03
C GLY A 49 8.21 -15.73 1.73
N CYS A 50 9.14 -14.84 2.13
CA CYS A 50 10.58 -15.05 1.92
C CYS A 50 11.13 -16.29 2.63
N VAL A 51 10.61 -16.63 3.81
CA VAL A 51 11.07 -17.80 4.59
C VAL A 51 10.30 -19.09 4.27
N CYS A 52 9.23 -19.00 3.49
CA CYS A 52 8.38 -20.14 3.17
C CYS A 52 9.05 -21.07 2.16
N PRO A 53 9.33 -22.35 2.50
CA PRO A 53 9.96 -23.28 1.56
C PRO A 53 9.03 -23.69 0.41
N LYS A 54 7.76 -23.37 0.50
CA LYS A 54 6.74 -23.61 -0.53
C LYS A 54 6.36 -22.35 -1.31
N GLY A 55 6.99 -21.21 -1.03
CA GLY A 55 6.75 -19.94 -1.74
C GLY A 55 5.36 -19.35 -1.49
N ILE A 56 4.68 -19.70 -0.39
CA ILE A 56 3.36 -19.17 -0.07
C ILE A 56 3.50 -17.70 0.36
N ASP A 57 2.84 -16.79 -0.33
CA ASP A 57 2.90 -15.36 -0.06
C ASP A 57 1.85 -14.91 0.96
N GLY A 58 2.25 -14.83 2.22
CA GLY A 58 1.38 -14.38 3.31
C GLY A 58 0.96 -12.91 3.21
N LYS A 59 1.73 -12.07 2.52
CA LYS A 59 1.34 -10.68 2.26
C LYS A 59 0.10 -10.63 1.35
N GLU A 60 0.12 -11.39 0.26
CA GLU A 60 -1.02 -11.46 -0.64
C GLU A 60 -2.25 -12.09 0.02
N ILE A 61 -2.06 -13.09 0.90
CA ILE A 61 -3.15 -13.66 1.70
C ILE A 61 -3.82 -12.59 2.55
N ALA A 62 -3.02 -11.76 3.26
CA ALA A 62 -3.56 -10.70 4.08
C ALA A 62 -4.27 -9.61 3.25
N LEU A 63 -3.70 -9.22 2.10
CA LEU A 63 -4.32 -8.25 1.20
C LEU A 63 -5.65 -8.77 0.63
N ASP A 64 -5.69 -10.01 0.19
CA ASP A 64 -6.91 -10.65 -0.32
C ASP A 64 -7.99 -10.71 0.75
N SER A 65 -7.61 -11.04 1.99
CA SER A 65 -8.53 -11.03 3.13
C SER A 65 -9.10 -9.64 3.41
N ARG A 66 -8.26 -8.58 3.37
CA ARG A 66 -8.72 -7.20 3.53
C ARG A 66 -9.70 -6.78 2.43
N ARG A 67 -9.37 -7.09 1.16
CA ARG A 67 -10.24 -6.79 0.01
C ARG A 67 -11.61 -7.46 0.16
N LYS A 68 -11.61 -8.74 0.57
CA LYS A 68 -12.84 -9.47 0.81
C LYS A 68 -13.66 -8.88 1.96
N LEU A 69 -13.03 -8.50 3.08
CA LEU A 69 -13.73 -7.86 4.19
C LEU A 69 -14.37 -6.52 3.78
N VAL A 70 -13.70 -5.74 2.94
CA VAL A 70 -14.25 -4.49 2.39
C VAL A 70 -15.41 -4.80 1.43
N GLU A 71 -15.28 -5.78 0.56
CA GLU A 71 -16.34 -6.21 -0.36
C GLU A 71 -17.58 -6.67 0.40
N ASP A 72 -17.40 -7.57 1.37
CA ASP A 72 -18.47 -8.09 2.24
C ASP A 72 -19.11 -6.97 3.09
N GLY A 73 -18.33 -5.93 3.44
CA GLY A 73 -18.78 -4.71 4.14
C GLY A 73 -19.43 -3.66 3.24
N GLY A 74 -19.73 -4.00 1.97
CA GLY A 74 -20.36 -3.05 1.03
C GLY A 74 -19.43 -1.91 0.62
N GLY A 75 -18.14 -2.18 0.50
CA GLY A 75 -17.10 -1.20 0.11
C GLY A 75 -16.58 -0.34 1.26
N LYS A 76 -16.82 -0.73 2.51
CA LYS A 76 -16.40 0.02 3.70
C LYS A 76 -15.46 -0.80 4.58
N LEU A 77 -14.63 -0.09 5.34
CA LEU A 77 -13.81 -0.71 6.39
C LEU A 77 -14.70 -1.16 7.56
N LEU A 78 -14.18 -2.13 8.33
CA LEU A 78 -14.90 -2.72 9.47
C LEU A 78 -15.17 -1.72 10.60
N ASP A 79 -14.29 -0.74 10.76
CA ASP A 79 -14.37 0.26 11.83
C ASP A 79 -13.72 1.60 11.41
N ASN A 80 -13.75 2.57 12.31
CA ASN A 80 -13.30 3.95 12.08
C ASN A 80 -11.81 4.17 12.35
N SER A 81 -11.03 3.12 12.65
CA SER A 81 -9.61 3.26 13.05
C SER A 81 -8.75 3.93 11.98
N TYR A 82 -9.19 3.90 10.73
CA TYR A 82 -8.49 4.45 9.58
C TYR A 82 -9.06 5.76 9.04
N ASP A 83 -10.09 6.34 9.68
CA ASP A 83 -10.75 7.56 9.20
C ASP A 83 -9.77 8.73 9.04
N GLY A 84 -8.83 8.90 9.98
CA GLY A 84 -7.80 9.93 9.87
C GLY A 84 -6.91 9.77 8.66
N LEU A 85 -6.55 8.52 8.32
CA LEU A 85 -5.76 8.20 7.13
C LEU A 85 -6.57 8.48 5.86
N LEU A 86 -7.83 8.05 5.82
CA LEU A 86 -8.71 8.29 4.68
C LEU A 86 -8.92 9.78 4.45
N LEU A 87 -9.18 10.55 5.53
CA LEU A 87 -9.36 11.99 5.48
C LEU A 87 -8.12 12.73 4.93
N GLU A 88 -6.93 12.24 5.20
CA GLU A 88 -5.69 12.85 4.69
C GLU A 88 -5.37 12.41 3.26
N LYS A 89 -5.55 11.13 2.94
CA LYS A 89 -5.03 10.52 1.71
C LYS A 89 -6.05 10.43 0.57
N ASN A 90 -7.34 10.56 0.83
CA ASN A 90 -8.38 10.39 -0.19
C ASN A 90 -9.44 11.53 -0.19
N PRO A 91 -9.22 12.64 -0.92
CA PRO A 91 -8.04 13.00 -1.72
C PRO A 91 -6.87 13.49 -0.84
N TYR A 92 -5.63 13.33 -1.35
CA TYR A 92 -4.47 13.80 -0.59
C TYR A 92 -4.50 15.33 -0.42
N LYS A 93 -4.52 15.79 0.83
CA LYS A 93 -4.76 17.20 1.18
C LYS A 93 -3.62 18.14 0.78
N PHE A 94 -2.41 17.61 0.65
CA PHE A 94 -1.22 18.39 0.31
C PHE A 94 -0.80 18.22 -1.16
N ALA A 95 -1.74 17.75 -2.01
CA ALA A 95 -1.47 17.57 -3.43
C ALA A 95 -1.10 18.90 -4.10
N ASN A 96 0.02 18.92 -4.84
CA ASN A 96 0.52 20.10 -5.51
C ASN A 96 1.15 19.73 -6.87
N TYR A 97 0.61 20.34 -7.94
CA TYR A 97 0.99 20.13 -9.34
C TYR A 97 1.53 21.42 -9.99
N ARG A 98 1.81 22.47 -9.22
CA ARG A 98 2.19 23.80 -9.76
C ARG A 98 3.46 23.78 -10.61
N HIS A 99 4.36 22.84 -10.35
CA HIS A 99 5.65 22.71 -11.01
C HIS A 99 5.78 21.45 -11.85
N SER A 100 4.65 20.88 -12.31
CA SER A 100 4.61 19.65 -13.10
C SER A 100 4.75 19.84 -14.61
N LYS A 101 4.69 21.08 -15.14
CA LYS A 101 4.73 21.38 -16.60
C LYS A 101 6.13 21.19 -17.18
N LYS A 102 6.64 19.97 -17.18
CA LYS A 102 7.93 19.56 -17.70
C LYS A 102 7.80 18.18 -18.38
N LYS A 103 8.76 17.84 -19.25
CA LYS A 103 8.79 16.51 -19.91
C LYS A 103 8.97 15.35 -18.96
N ALA A 104 9.57 15.59 -17.81
CA ALA A 104 9.74 14.63 -16.73
C ALA A 104 9.38 15.27 -15.40
N VAL A 105 8.81 14.49 -14.49
CA VAL A 105 8.46 14.95 -13.15
C VAL A 105 8.99 14.00 -12.09
N PHE A 106 9.48 14.56 -10.99
CA PHE A 106 9.76 13.85 -9.76
C PHE A 106 8.47 13.73 -8.95
N PHE A 107 7.91 12.55 -8.89
CA PHE A 107 6.74 12.25 -8.05
C PHE A 107 7.21 11.87 -6.65
N THR A 108 7.04 12.77 -5.68
CA THR A 108 7.58 12.60 -4.32
C THR A 108 6.85 11.52 -3.51
N GLY A 109 5.61 11.22 -3.85
CA GLY A 109 4.71 10.50 -2.93
C GLY A 109 4.34 11.38 -1.72
N CYS A 110 3.63 10.81 -0.77
CA CYS A 110 3.24 11.50 0.47
C CYS A 110 4.31 11.38 1.58
N ASN A 111 5.06 10.28 1.62
CA ASN A 111 6.00 10.00 2.71
C ASN A 111 7.28 10.86 2.64
N PHE A 112 7.80 11.12 1.44
CA PHE A 112 9.03 11.90 1.29
C PHE A 112 8.93 13.30 1.92
N PRO A 113 7.94 14.14 1.54
CA PRO A 113 7.81 15.46 2.16
C PRO A 113 7.39 15.38 3.64
N SER A 114 6.66 14.35 4.06
CA SER A 114 6.20 14.22 5.45
C SER A 114 7.31 13.84 6.42
N PHE A 115 8.17 12.89 6.05
CA PHE A 115 9.19 12.35 6.95
C PHE A 115 10.60 12.87 6.66
N PHE A 116 10.87 13.33 5.44
CA PHE A 116 12.19 13.78 4.99
C PHE A 116 12.13 15.14 4.24
N PRO A 117 11.51 16.19 4.82
CA PRO A 117 11.26 17.46 4.10
C PRO A 117 12.56 18.08 3.57
N LYS A 118 13.59 18.17 4.38
CA LYS A 118 14.90 18.73 3.96
C LYS A 118 15.56 17.93 2.83
N THR A 119 15.38 16.61 2.80
CA THR A 119 15.91 15.77 1.72
C THR A 119 15.07 15.96 0.46
N THR A 120 13.76 16.07 0.61
CA THR A 120 12.85 16.36 -0.51
C THR A 120 13.21 17.68 -1.17
N ASP A 121 13.41 18.74 -0.40
CA ASP A 121 13.79 20.07 -0.91
C ASP A 121 15.11 20.00 -1.71
N LYS A 122 16.15 19.36 -1.16
CA LYS A 122 17.41 19.16 -1.87
C LYS A 122 17.28 18.39 -3.17
N LEU A 123 16.46 17.34 -3.20
CA LEU A 123 16.20 16.57 -4.42
C LEU A 123 15.44 17.40 -5.46
N VAL A 124 14.46 18.18 -5.03
CA VAL A 124 13.72 19.08 -5.92
C VAL A 124 14.66 20.14 -6.53
N GLU A 125 15.52 20.76 -5.73
CA GLU A 125 16.53 21.71 -6.19
C GLU A 125 17.51 21.06 -7.19
N GLU A 126 17.95 19.84 -6.92
CA GLU A 126 18.87 19.12 -7.80
C GLU A 126 18.20 18.76 -9.13
N PHE A 127 17.00 18.19 -9.09
CA PHE A 127 16.27 17.83 -10.30
C PHE A 127 15.86 19.04 -11.15
N ALA A 128 15.61 20.19 -10.53
CA ALA A 128 15.30 21.43 -11.25
C ALA A 128 16.45 21.85 -12.19
N LYS A 129 17.72 21.52 -11.89
CA LYS A 129 18.88 21.79 -12.77
C LYS A 129 18.81 21.00 -14.08
N TYR A 130 18.08 19.90 -14.12
CA TYR A 130 17.89 19.03 -15.28
C TYR A 130 16.52 19.22 -15.93
N ASP A 131 15.84 20.33 -15.67
CA ASP A 131 14.51 20.65 -16.19
C ASP A 131 13.44 19.60 -15.82
N VAL A 132 13.60 18.96 -14.67
CA VAL A 132 12.61 18.02 -14.09
C VAL A 132 11.66 18.79 -13.18
N GLY A 133 10.38 18.65 -13.40
CA GLY A 133 9.33 19.20 -12.54
C GLY A 133 9.16 18.41 -11.25
N VAL A 134 8.26 18.87 -10.37
CA VAL A 134 7.92 18.17 -9.13
C VAL A 134 6.41 18.06 -8.96
N VAL A 135 5.97 16.90 -8.49
CA VAL A 135 4.59 16.61 -8.12
C VAL A 135 4.54 16.05 -6.71
N TYR A 136 3.72 16.66 -5.89
CA TYR A 136 3.38 16.18 -4.56
C TYR A 136 1.97 15.58 -4.62
N ASP A 137 1.85 14.27 -4.49
CA ASP A 137 0.55 13.60 -4.30
C ASP A 137 0.76 12.23 -3.62
N CYS A 138 -0.33 11.61 -3.17
CA CYS A 138 -0.32 10.25 -2.65
C CYS A 138 -0.59 9.26 -3.77
N CYS A 139 0.24 8.22 -3.91
CA CYS A 139 0.07 7.19 -4.94
C CYS A 139 -1.13 6.25 -4.71
N GLY A 140 -1.86 6.39 -3.60
CA GLY A 140 -3.00 5.53 -3.26
C GLY A 140 -2.62 4.21 -2.57
N LYS A 141 -1.34 3.86 -2.46
CA LYS A 141 -0.90 2.60 -1.85
C LYS A 141 -1.48 2.37 -0.44
N PRO A 142 -1.50 3.34 0.50
CA PRO A 142 -2.11 3.12 1.81
C PRO A 142 -3.61 2.77 1.74
N ILE A 143 -4.32 3.31 0.77
CA ILE A 143 -5.76 3.05 0.56
C ILE A 143 -5.96 1.65 -0.03
N GLU A 144 -5.14 1.28 -1.02
CA GLU A 144 -5.15 -0.06 -1.62
C GLU A 144 -4.80 -1.14 -0.58
N GLU A 145 -3.80 -0.89 0.27
CA GLU A 145 -3.39 -1.81 1.33
C GLU A 145 -4.45 -1.99 2.44
N LEU A 146 -5.41 -1.10 2.55
CA LEU A 146 -6.60 -1.30 3.40
C LEU A 146 -7.67 -2.20 2.75
N GLY A 147 -7.53 -2.53 1.47
CA GLY A 147 -8.51 -3.29 0.70
C GLY A 147 -9.48 -2.42 -0.11
N LEU A 148 -9.36 -1.09 -0.04
CA LEU A 148 -10.20 -0.11 -0.74
C LEU A 148 -9.72 0.06 -2.19
N VAL A 149 -9.88 -0.99 -3.00
CA VAL A 149 -9.31 -1.08 -4.36
C VAL A 149 -9.91 -0.02 -5.30
N SER A 150 -11.22 0.21 -5.23
CA SER A 150 -11.92 1.18 -6.09
C SER A 150 -11.46 2.61 -5.81
N GLU A 151 -11.30 2.97 -4.54
CA GLU A 151 -10.80 4.28 -4.12
C GLU A 151 -9.35 4.48 -4.57
N ALA A 152 -8.52 3.46 -4.42
CA ALA A 152 -7.13 3.51 -4.89
C ALA A 152 -7.05 3.67 -6.42
N ALA A 153 -7.88 2.97 -7.18
CA ALA A 153 -7.99 3.13 -8.63
C ALA A 153 -8.38 4.58 -9.01
N GLY A 154 -9.38 5.16 -8.33
CA GLY A 154 -9.78 6.55 -8.54
C GLY A 154 -8.66 7.56 -8.25
N ILE A 155 -7.80 7.28 -7.25
CA ILE A 155 -6.61 8.11 -6.98
C ILE A 155 -5.64 8.05 -8.17
N ILE A 156 -5.35 6.87 -8.70
CA ILE A 156 -4.45 6.67 -9.84
C ILE A 156 -4.99 7.37 -11.09
N GLU A 157 -6.28 7.23 -11.38
CA GLU A 157 -6.94 7.90 -12.51
C GLU A 157 -6.84 9.42 -12.41
N ARG A 158 -7.10 9.98 -11.23
CA ARG A 158 -6.97 11.42 -10.95
C ARG A 158 -5.54 11.91 -11.18
N ILE A 159 -4.52 11.17 -10.71
CA ILE A 159 -3.12 11.52 -10.91
C ILE A 159 -2.78 11.53 -12.40
N ASN A 160 -3.14 10.47 -13.11
CA ASN A 160 -2.90 10.34 -14.54
C ASN A 160 -3.55 11.47 -15.34
N TRP A 161 -4.80 11.84 -14.99
CA TRP A 161 -5.50 12.95 -15.61
C TRP A 161 -4.76 14.28 -15.37
N LYS A 162 -4.40 14.58 -14.12
CA LYS A 162 -3.67 15.81 -13.76
C LYS A 162 -2.29 15.91 -14.44
N LEU A 163 -1.55 14.81 -14.55
CA LEU A 163 -0.27 14.78 -15.25
C LEU A 163 -0.46 15.05 -16.74
N LYS A 164 -1.45 14.44 -17.39
CA LYS A 164 -1.77 14.72 -18.81
C LYS A 164 -2.18 16.17 -19.05
N GLU A 165 -3.00 16.75 -18.17
CA GLU A 165 -3.37 18.19 -18.28
C GLU A 165 -2.16 19.11 -18.08
N SER A 166 -1.19 18.73 -17.26
CA SER A 166 0.02 19.51 -17.05
C SER A 166 1.01 19.41 -18.21
N GLY A 167 0.80 18.50 -19.18
CA GLY A 167 1.69 18.28 -20.33
C GLY A 167 2.98 17.55 -19.98
N SER A 168 2.94 16.72 -18.93
CA SER A 168 4.05 15.88 -18.45
C SER A 168 3.94 14.48 -19.02
#